data_6aeac5a3eee8fe3ccbe705186154dd16
#
_entry.id   6aeac5a3eee8fe3ccbe705186154dd16
#
_cell.length_a   1.000
_cell.length_b   1.000
_cell.length_c   1.000
_cell.angle_alpha   90.00
_cell.angle_beta   90.00
_cell.angle_gamma   90.00
#
_symmetry.space_group_name_H-M   'P 1'
#
loop_
_entity.id
_entity.type
_entity.pdbx_description
1 polymer ?
#
loop_
_entity_poly.entity_id
_entity_poly.type
_entity_poly.pdbx_seq_one_letter_code
_entity_poly.pdbx_strand_id
1 'polypeptide(L)'
;QGKKPIEVYLQQFQCALTEDQKMCLCGLLGAETDGLPDKVKLQTQRFFEQNIQWLTQAYALDERNTEQQATNRAVAALSLLEGAMLVSKAMNDNSIFITASAGLLEAR
;
A
#
# COMPACT_ATOMS: atom_id res chain seq x y z
N GLN A 1 0.86 6.70 -19.85
CA GLN A 1 1.86 5.98 -20.60
C GLN A 1 3.26 6.38 -20.14
N GLY A 2 4.14 5.41 -20.00
CA GLY A 2 5.49 5.66 -19.53
C GLY A 2 5.64 5.63 -18.03
N LYS A 3 4.55 5.60 -17.29
CA LYS A 3 4.63 5.53 -15.85
C LYS A 3 4.77 4.08 -15.40
N LYS A 4 5.59 3.88 -14.37
CA LYS A 4 5.72 2.56 -13.78
C LYS A 4 4.41 2.21 -13.07
N PRO A 5 4.03 0.92 -13.03
CA PRO A 5 2.83 0.51 -12.31
C PRO A 5 2.81 0.99 -10.86
N ILE A 6 3.96 0.97 -10.19
CA ILE A 6 4.02 1.42 -8.80
C ILE A 6 3.70 2.91 -8.68
N GLU A 7 4.07 3.72 -9.68
CA GLU A 7 3.75 5.15 -9.65
C GLU A 7 2.25 5.37 -9.72
N VAL A 8 1.55 4.61 -10.56
CA VAL A 8 0.10 4.71 -10.67
C VAL A 8 -0.56 4.32 -9.35
N TYR A 9 -0.07 3.24 -8.75
CA TYR A 9 -0.58 2.76 -7.47
C TYR A 9 -0.42 3.83 -6.38
N LEU A 10 0.77 4.45 -6.33
CA LEU A 10 1.05 5.51 -5.35
C LEU A 10 0.14 6.72 -5.54
N GLN A 11 -0.12 7.09 -6.80
CA GLN A 11 -0.99 8.21 -7.09
C GLN A 11 -2.40 7.98 -6.58
N GLN A 12 -2.89 6.75 -6.68
CA GLN A 12 -4.22 6.43 -6.20
C GLN A 12 -4.30 6.53 -4.67
N PHE A 13 -3.27 6.07 -3.97
CA PHE A 13 -3.20 6.21 -2.52
C PHE A 13 -3.16 7.68 -2.11
N GLN A 14 -2.32 8.46 -2.79
CA GLN A 14 -2.19 9.87 -2.45
C GLN A 14 -3.48 10.63 -2.71
N CYS A 15 -4.16 10.31 -3.80
CA CYS A 15 -5.43 10.94 -4.14
C CYS A 15 -6.47 10.67 -3.06
N ALA A 16 -6.56 9.42 -2.61
CA ALA A 16 -7.50 9.06 -1.56
C ALA A 16 -7.20 9.82 -0.27
N LEU A 17 -5.93 9.96 0.08
CA LEU A 17 -5.53 10.63 1.30
C LEU A 17 -5.77 12.13 1.24
N THR A 18 -5.39 12.78 0.13
CA THR A 18 -5.41 14.25 0.05
C THR A 18 -6.78 14.79 -0.35
N GLU A 19 -7.48 14.13 -1.26
CA GLU A 19 -8.75 14.64 -1.75
C GLU A 19 -9.92 14.23 -0.89
N ASP A 20 -9.93 12.98 -0.46
CA ASP A 20 -11.03 12.46 0.34
C ASP A 20 -10.81 12.65 1.83
N GLN A 21 -9.59 12.94 2.25
CA GLN A 21 -9.25 13.12 3.65
C GLN A 21 -9.60 11.89 4.47
N LYS A 22 -9.51 10.71 3.85
CA LYS A 22 -9.91 9.47 4.49
C LYS A 22 -8.76 8.48 4.50
N MET A 23 -8.68 7.71 5.57
CA MET A 23 -7.77 6.57 5.60
C MET A 23 -8.32 5.45 4.74
N CYS A 24 -7.42 4.61 4.24
CA CYS A 24 -7.83 3.37 3.63
C CYS A 24 -8.60 2.54 4.65
N LEU A 25 -9.83 2.20 4.32
CA LEU A 25 -10.68 1.45 5.24
C LEU A 25 -10.05 0.12 5.62
N CYS A 26 -9.40 -0.54 4.66
CA CYS A 26 -8.78 -1.82 4.92
C CYS A 26 -7.60 -1.71 5.89
N GLY A 27 -6.85 -0.61 5.83
CA GLY A 27 -5.79 -0.37 6.79
C GLY A 27 -6.34 -0.21 8.20
N LEU A 28 -7.43 0.54 8.32
CA LEU A 28 -8.08 0.72 9.62
C LEU A 28 -8.63 -0.61 10.15
N LEU A 29 -9.31 -1.38 9.28
CA LEU A 29 -9.83 -2.68 9.67
C LEU A 29 -8.72 -3.63 10.08
N GLY A 30 -7.57 -3.59 9.38
CA GLY A 30 -6.44 -4.41 9.75
C GLY A 30 -5.92 -4.09 11.14
N ALA A 31 -5.92 -2.81 11.51
CA ALA A 31 -5.46 -2.39 12.83
C ALA A 31 -6.41 -2.82 13.94
N GLU A 32 -7.69 -3.03 13.61
CA GLU A 32 -8.73 -3.39 14.57
C GLU A 32 -9.12 -4.86 14.47
N THR A 33 -8.24 -5.71 13.92
CA THR A 33 -8.57 -7.09 13.57
C THR A 33 -9.22 -7.87 14.71
N ASP A 34 -8.71 -7.72 15.92
CA ASP A 34 -9.20 -8.54 17.05
C ASP A 34 -10.65 -8.24 17.40
N GLY A 35 -11.14 -7.07 17.07
CA GLY A 35 -12.52 -6.69 17.38
C GLY A 35 -13.51 -6.94 16.25
N LEU A 36 -13.08 -7.51 15.13
CA LEU A 36 -13.93 -7.65 13.95
C LEU A 36 -14.60 -9.03 13.89
N PRO A 37 -15.83 -9.08 13.31
CA PRO A 37 -16.43 -10.37 12.99
C PRO A 37 -15.56 -11.17 12.02
N ASP A 38 -15.65 -12.49 12.10
CA ASP A 38 -14.82 -13.38 11.27
C ASP A 38 -14.97 -13.11 9.78
N LYS A 39 -16.18 -12.84 9.32
CA LYS A 39 -16.43 -12.57 7.91
C LYS A 39 -15.68 -11.33 7.44
N VAL A 40 -15.66 -10.30 8.27
CA VAL A 40 -14.96 -9.05 7.93
C VAL A 40 -13.45 -9.27 7.93
N LYS A 41 -12.95 -10.05 8.91
CA LYS A 41 -11.53 -10.39 8.94
C LYS A 41 -11.11 -11.09 7.65
N LEU A 42 -11.91 -12.05 7.18
CA LEU A 42 -11.59 -12.81 5.98
C LEU A 42 -11.57 -11.90 4.76
N GLN A 43 -12.55 -11.00 4.64
CA GLN A 43 -12.60 -10.09 3.51
C GLN A 43 -11.43 -9.12 3.52
N THR A 44 -11.03 -8.65 4.69
CA THR A 44 -9.88 -7.75 4.83
C THR A 44 -8.60 -8.48 4.42
N GLN A 45 -8.46 -9.73 4.86
CA GLN A 45 -7.30 -10.54 4.48
C GLN A 45 -7.23 -10.73 2.96
N ARG A 46 -8.35 -11.02 2.33
CA ARG A 46 -8.40 -11.21 0.88
C ARG A 46 -8.04 -9.93 0.13
N PHE A 47 -8.49 -8.80 0.64
CA PHE A 47 -8.15 -7.53 0.02
C PHE A 47 -6.64 -7.31 0.01
N PHE A 48 -5.99 -7.54 1.15
CA PHE A 48 -4.54 -7.37 1.22
C PHE A 48 -3.82 -8.39 0.36
N GLU A 49 -4.30 -9.64 0.33
CA GLU A 49 -3.70 -10.66 -0.53
C GLU A 49 -3.76 -10.28 -2.00
N GLN A 50 -4.90 -9.74 -2.44
CA GLN A 50 -5.06 -9.32 -3.82
C GLN A 50 -4.12 -8.17 -4.17
N ASN A 51 -3.95 -7.23 -3.24
CA ASN A 51 -3.04 -6.12 -3.45
C ASN A 51 -1.59 -6.59 -3.53
N ILE A 52 -1.20 -7.53 -2.67
CA ILE A 52 0.15 -8.09 -2.71
C ILE A 52 0.38 -8.81 -4.03
N GLN A 53 -0.60 -9.57 -4.51
CA GLN A 53 -0.47 -10.27 -5.79
C GLN A 53 -0.28 -9.28 -6.94
N TRP A 54 -1.08 -8.22 -6.95
CA TRP A 54 -0.97 -7.21 -8.00
C TRP A 54 0.39 -6.52 -7.97
N LEU A 55 0.83 -6.13 -6.78
CA LEU A 55 2.14 -5.49 -6.63
C LEU A 55 3.28 -6.43 -6.99
N THR A 56 3.16 -7.71 -6.63
CA THR A 56 4.17 -8.69 -7.00
C THR A 56 4.32 -8.76 -8.51
N GLN A 57 3.21 -8.80 -9.22
CA GLN A 57 3.25 -8.82 -10.67
C GLN A 57 3.89 -7.56 -11.24
N ALA A 58 3.57 -6.41 -10.64
CA ALA A 58 4.14 -5.13 -11.06
C ALA A 58 5.67 -5.11 -10.89
N TYR A 59 6.14 -5.59 -9.74
CA TYR A 59 7.59 -5.63 -9.49
C TYR A 59 8.28 -6.69 -10.35
N ALA A 60 7.57 -7.76 -10.71
CA ALA A 60 8.14 -8.82 -11.55
C ALA A 60 8.37 -8.35 -12.98
N LEU A 61 7.76 -7.23 -13.39
CA LEU A 61 8.05 -6.65 -14.71
C LEU A 61 9.50 -6.18 -14.82
N ASP A 62 10.14 -5.90 -13.70
CA ASP A 62 11.57 -5.57 -13.68
C ASP A 62 12.33 -6.88 -13.61
N GLU A 63 13.01 -7.21 -14.69
CA GLU A 63 13.71 -8.48 -14.83
C GLU A 63 14.85 -8.67 -13.82
N ARG A 64 15.27 -7.59 -13.17
CA ARG A 64 16.30 -7.69 -12.13
C ARG A 64 15.78 -8.33 -10.86
N ASN A 65 14.45 -8.35 -10.68
CA ASN A 65 13.86 -9.00 -9.53
C ASN A 65 13.63 -10.47 -9.79
N THR A 66 14.05 -11.34 -8.87
CA THR A 66 13.59 -12.71 -8.86
C THR A 66 12.12 -12.70 -8.39
N GLU A 67 11.45 -13.84 -8.55
CA GLU A 67 10.08 -13.96 -8.08
C GLU A 67 9.97 -13.66 -6.59
N GLN A 68 10.90 -14.21 -5.80
CA GLN A 68 10.89 -13.96 -4.37
C GLN A 68 11.15 -12.48 -4.04
N GLN A 69 12.05 -11.85 -4.79
CA GLN A 69 12.32 -10.43 -4.56
C GLN A 69 11.11 -9.58 -4.89
N ALA A 70 10.39 -9.93 -5.97
CA ALA A 70 9.18 -9.21 -6.33
C ALA A 70 8.13 -9.30 -5.23
N THR A 71 7.95 -10.49 -4.66
CA THR A 71 7.02 -10.69 -3.55
C THR A 71 7.44 -9.90 -2.31
N ASN A 72 8.73 -9.94 -1.98
CA ASN A 72 9.23 -9.21 -0.81
C ASN A 72 9.00 -7.71 -0.97
N ARG A 73 9.24 -7.18 -2.16
CA ARG A 73 9.02 -5.76 -2.44
C ARG A 73 7.55 -5.40 -2.36
N ALA A 74 6.68 -6.29 -2.84
CA ALA A 74 5.24 -6.06 -2.79
C ALA A 74 4.75 -5.95 -1.36
N VAL A 75 5.19 -6.87 -0.50
CA VAL A 75 4.80 -6.86 0.91
C VAL A 75 5.29 -5.57 1.59
N ALA A 76 6.56 -5.22 1.32
CA ALA A 76 7.14 -4.02 1.91
C ALA A 76 6.42 -2.75 1.45
N ALA A 77 6.08 -2.68 0.16
CA ALA A 77 5.40 -1.52 -0.40
C ALA A 77 4.02 -1.32 0.21
N LEU A 78 3.23 -2.39 0.26
CA LEU A 78 1.89 -2.30 0.83
C LEU A 78 1.95 -1.91 2.31
N SER A 79 2.85 -2.53 3.06
CA SER A 79 2.99 -2.25 4.48
C SER A 79 3.41 -0.80 4.72
N LEU A 80 4.32 -0.29 3.90
CA LEU A 80 4.78 1.09 4.02
C LEU A 80 3.66 2.07 3.72
N LEU A 81 2.90 1.82 2.66
CA LEU A 81 1.85 2.74 2.25
C LEU A 81 0.71 2.78 3.26
N GLU A 82 0.29 1.61 3.76
CA GLU A 82 -0.76 1.57 4.76
C GLU A 82 -0.31 2.25 6.05
N GLY A 83 0.93 1.98 6.47
CA GLY A 83 1.47 2.63 7.65
C GLY A 83 1.62 4.14 7.48
N ALA A 84 2.07 4.56 6.30
CA ALA A 84 2.23 5.98 6.01
C ALA A 84 0.89 6.72 6.03
N MET A 85 -0.17 6.10 5.49
CA MET A 85 -1.50 6.69 5.56
C MET A 85 -1.98 6.83 7.00
N LEU A 86 -1.75 5.79 7.80
CA LEU A 86 -2.16 5.80 9.20
C LEU A 86 -1.46 6.93 9.96
N VAL A 87 -0.14 7.05 9.79
CA VAL A 87 0.65 8.07 10.48
C VAL A 87 0.25 9.46 10.00
N SER A 88 0.08 9.64 8.68
CA SER A 88 -0.34 10.92 8.13
C SER A 88 -1.67 11.37 8.70
N LYS A 89 -2.61 10.45 8.79
CA LYS A 89 -3.94 10.76 9.31
C LYS A 89 -3.87 11.08 10.80
N ALA A 90 -3.13 10.29 11.55
CA ALA A 90 -3.02 10.49 13.00
C ALA A 90 -2.37 11.83 13.33
N MET A 91 -1.39 12.25 12.52
CA MET A 91 -0.68 13.51 12.73
C MET A 91 -1.28 14.68 11.98
N ASN A 92 -2.30 14.43 11.19
CA ASN A 92 -2.95 15.44 10.34
C ASN A 92 -1.92 16.15 9.46
N ASP A 93 -1.05 15.36 8.84
CA ASP A 93 0.07 15.90 8.03
C ASP A 93 0.30 14.97 6.85
N ASN A 94 -0.25 15.35 5.69
CA ASN A 94 -0.17 14.53 4.48
C ASN A 94 1.25 14.47 3.90
N SER A 95 2.14 15.37 4.31
CA SER A 95 3.52 15.34 3.83
C SER A 95 4.25 14.08 4.27
N ILE A 96 3.80 13.45 5.35
CA ILE A 96 4.39 12.20 5.83
C ILE A 96 4.23 11.10 4.79
N PHE A 97 3.03 10.98 4.21
CA PHE A 97 2.80 9.99 3.16
C PHE A 97 3.69 10.27 1.94
N ILE A 98 3.78 11.54 1.54
CA ILE A 98 4.59 11.93 0.39
C ILE A 98 6.06 11.56 0.63
N THR A 99 6.58 11.88 1.80
CA THR A 99 7.96 11.55 2.15
C THR A 99 8.20 10.05 2.13
N ALA A 100 7.31 9.29 2.74
CA ALA A 100 7.46 7.84 2.82
C ALA A 100 7.37 7.19 1.43
N SER A 101 6.41 7.62 0.62
CA SER A 101 6.20 7.01 -0.69
C SER A 101 7.32 7.35 -1.68
N ALA A 102 7.98 8.49 -1.50
CA ALA A 102 9.10 8.85 -2.38
C ALA A 102 10.21 7.80 -2.31
N GLY A 103 10.43 7.20 -1.14
CA GLY A 103 11.42 6.15 -0.99
C GLY A 103 11.14 4.91 -1.82
N LEU A 104 9.86 4.62 -2.07
CA LEU A 104 9.50 3.46 -2.88
C LEU A 104 9.91 3.64 -4.34
N LEU A 105 9.82 4.86 -4.85
CA LEU A 105 10.17 5.11 -6.25
C LEU A 105 11.68 5.04 -6.49
N GLU A 106 12.47 5.32 -5.46
CA GLU A 106 13.93 5.29 -5.55
C GLU A 106 14.50 3.90 -5.26
N ALA A 107 13.76 3.09 -4.51
CA ALA A 107 14.22 1.76 -4.10
C ALA A 107 14.26 0.80 -5.29
N ARG A 108 15.23 -0.14 -5.24
CA ARG A 108 15.39 -1.15 -6.29
C ARG A 108 14.99 -2.52 -5.81
#